data_5853ef122f102d50d42573d6d0656bf6
#
_entry.id   5853ef122f102d50d42573d6d0656bf6
#
_cell.length_a   1.000
_cell.length_b   1.000
_cell.length_c   1.000
_cell.angle_alpha   90.00
_cell.angle_beta   90.00
_cell.angle_gamma   90.00
#
_symmetry.space_group_name_H-M   'P 1'
#
loop_
_entity.id
_entity.type
_entity.pdbx_description
1 polymer ?
#
loop_
_entity_poly.entity_id
_entity_poly.type
_entity_poly.pdbx_seq_one_letter_code
_entity_poly.pdbx_strand_id
1 'polypeptide(L)'
;MLSLDQVSETGQTIRFHCQNIHLDSGEMVAGEVSCTKGEPLELTLGTKSVESIKLPDTAHIALGRIDPHVHFRECAEPTREEVEAYGPDGVDYDQLIQSIRSTNAQYSIRSGCLAALKGGVCIVGAMGNTPWGPVGPYRHQRSQDYYTEASLLPIILWPRMEPGGQPIPGHEGKDFGSTFGGSGLTGQTRRDMYTLWEGEAVSYHNDQTRTDETITEFKNRTHPDPRLLHHEYFDGSTVLACQKETMDLAESVGVSSLLARHIPTGPSLQQILDRARDASFKLPAEIGLDYIYWCRERLLEQASEIALINYRRPAHPSREDQQSLIRLIQETVRAGYSIFFGSDHAPHARAAKEFKNGLPGSPGTRNIEHSLQYYFELASTYGYTWHDIDRLASINPAKHVSQFFQFPLEIGTLQSGTMANLAIFDEAAGYRVNEAKLTQELEDPEYHSALKGEAGLRGQSLFTVVNGKVYDVKSKITALN
;
A
#
# COMPACT_ATOMS: atom_id res chain seq x y z
N MET A 1 4.05 37.18 -8.20
CA MET A 1 3.47 36.00 -7.48
C MET A 1 2.22 35.62 -8.24
N LEU A 2 2.26 34.57 -9.05
CA LEU A 2 1.06 34.02 -9.68
C LEU A 2 0.20 33.44 -8.56
N SER A 3 -1.06 33.82 -8.48
CA SER A 3 -1.99 33.16 -7.58
C SER A 3 -2.27 31.77 -8.13
N LEU A 4 -2.29 30.74 -7.27
CA LEU A 4 -2.54 29.35 -7.62
C LEU A 4 -3.89 29.13 -8.35
N ASP A 5 -4.78 30.13 -8.33
CA ASP A 5 -6.10 30.09 -8.97
C ASP A 5 -6.07 30.31 -10.50
N GLN A 6 -4.90 30.60 -11.09
CA GLN A 6 -4.78 30.93 -12.53
C GLN A 6 -4.18 29.81 -13.38
N VAL A 7 -3.89 28.64 -12.81
CA VAL A 7 -3.17 27.56 -13.48
C VAL A 7 -4.12 26.38 -13.76
N SER A 8 -4.87 26.43 -14.84
CA SER A 8 -5.77 25.34 -15.25
C SER A 8 -5.88 25.11 -16.75
N GLU A 9 -4.79 25.19 -17.52
CA GLU A 9 -4.83 24.79 -18.91
C GLU A 9 -3.96 23.58 -19.18
N THR A 10 -4.49 22.62 -19.97
CA THR A 10 -3.79 21.43 -20.43
C THR A 10 -2.51 21.80 -21.18
N GLY A 11 -1.37 21.31 -20.68
CA GLY A 11 -0.04 21.54 -21.28
C GLY A 11 0.81 22.63 -20.61
N GLN A 12 0.36 23.21 -19.50
CA GLN A 12 1.17 24.18 -18.77
C GLN A 12 2.28 23.51 -17.96
N THR A 13 3.50 24.03 -18.09
CA THR A 13 4.66 23.60 -17.29
C THR A 13 4.65 24.31 -15.93
N ILE A 14 4.66 23.54 -14.85
CA ILE A 14 4.83 24.03 -13.49
C ILE A 14 6.27 23.80 -13.05
N ARG A 15 6.91 24.83 -12.51
CA ARG A 15 8.30 24.77 -12.03
C ARG A 15 8.35 24.98 -10.54
N PHE A 16 9.12 24.14 -9.86
CA PHE A 16 9.39 24.23 -8.43
C PHE A 16 10.87 24.47 -8.20
N HIS A 17 11.21 25.50 -7.44
CA HIS A 17 12.56 25.69 -6.92
C HIS A 17 12.65 25.24 -5.47
N CYS A 18 13.61 24.35 -5.17
CA CYS A 18 13.80 23.75 -3.87
C CYS A 18 15.28 23.71 -3.48
N GLN A 19 15.57 23.80 -2.17
CA GLN A 19 16.93 23.66 -1.63
C GLN A 19 17.29 22.17 -1.40
N ASN A 20 16.29 21.29 -1.24
CA ASN A 20 16.48 19.90 -0.86
C ASN A 20 15.80 18.98 -1.89
N ILE A 21 16.43 18.80 -3.06
CA ILE A 21 16.00 17.82 -4.06
C ILE A 21 16.79 16.53 -3.81
N HIS A 22 16.11 15.43 -3.60
CA HIS A 22 16.72 14.13 -3.32
C HIS A 22 17.17 13.48 -4.63
N LEU A 23 18.46 13.30 -4.80
CA LEU A 23 19.01 12.54 -5.93
C LEU A 23 19.07 11.05 -5.63
N ASP A 24 19.09 10.23 -6.67
CA ASP A 24 19.22 8.77 -6.56
C ASP A 24 20.54 8.33 -5.89
N SER A 25 21.56 9.19 -5.90
CA SER A 25 22.82 8.99 -5.17
C SER A 25 22.66 9.10 -3.63
N GLY A 26 21.55 9.62 -3.15
CA GLY A 26 21.33 9.97 -1.74
C GLY A 26 21.78 11.38 -1.37
N GLU A 27 22.32 12.16 -2.31
CA GLU A 27 22.63 13.57 -2.11
C GLU A 27 21.36 14.41 -2.15
N MET A 28 21.35 15.49 -1.36
CA MET A 28 20.35 16.55 -1.45
C MET A 28 20.99 17.79 -2.06
N VAL A 29 20.35 18.34 -3.09
CA VAL A 29 20.89 19.47 -3.86
C VAL A 29 19.85 20.55 -4.07
N ALA A 30 20.30 21.79 -4.27
CA ALA A 30 19.43 22.87 -4.70
C ALA A 30 19.24 22.83 -6.22
N GLY A 31 18.01 23.13 -6.67
CA GLY A 31 17.70 23.13 -8.10
C GLY A 31 16.26 23.45 -8.41
N GLU A 32 15.89 23.22 -9.66
CA GLU A 32 14.54 23.40 -10.19
C GLU A 32 14.06 22.13 -10.86
N VAL A 33 12.81 21.76 -10.61
CA VAL A 33 12.11 20.71 -11.34
C VAL A 33 10.96 21.32 -12.15
N SER A 34 10.83 20.90 -13.40
CA SER A 34 9.75 21.31 -14.30
C SER A 34 8.86 20.10 -14.59
N CYS A 35 7.56 20.29 -14.40
CA CYS A 35 6.54 19.27 -14.57
C CYS A 35 5.50 19.73 -15.59
N THR A 36 5.35 18.96 -16.67
CA THR A 36 4.30 19.14 -17.68
C THR A 36 3.52 17.83 -17.77
N LYS A 37 2.20 17.88 -17.75
CA LYS A 37 1.35 16.68 -17.78
C LYS A 37 1.67 15.81 -19.00
N GLY A 38 2.01 14.55 -18.73
CA GLY A 38 2.32 13.54 -19.76
C GLY A 38 3.71 13.64 -20.36
N GLU A 39 4.51 14.65 -19.96
CA GLU A 39 5.86 14.84 -20.45
C GLU A 39 6.91 14.32 -19.45
N PRO A 40 8.11 13.99 -19.93
CA PRO A 40 9.21 13.63 -19.05
C PRO A 40 9.58 14.74 -18.06
N LEU A 41 10.10 14.34 -16.90
CA LEU A 41 10.66 15.26 -15.91
C LEU A 41 11.84 16.03 -16.48
N GLU A 42 11.90 17.32 -16.19
CA GLU A 42 13.10 18.15 -16.40
C GLU A 42 13.68 18.56 -15.04
N LEU A 43 14.95 18.25 -14.82
CA LEU A 43 15.70 18.61 -13.61
C LEU A 43 16.89 19.49 -13.99
N THR A 44 17.01 20.66 -13.35
CA THR A 44 18.13 21.58 -13.53
C THR A 44 18.73 21.94 -12.18
N LEU A 45 19.99 21.60 -11.96
CA LEU A 45 20.67 21.86 -10.68
C LEU A 45 21.21 23.30 -10.62
N GLY A 46 21.12 23.91 -9.44
CA GLY A 46 21.75 25.20 -9.14
C GLY A 46 21.10 26.44 -9.78
N THR A 47 20.04 26.32 -10.55
CA THR A 47 19.36 27.41 -11.22
C THR A 47 18.02 27.76 -10.59
N LYS A 48 17.60 29.00 -10.75
CA LYS A 48 16.28 29.49 -10.34
C LYS A 48 15.69 30.34 -11.45
N SER A 49 14.58 29.92 -12.03
CA SER A 49 13.83 30.74 -12.94
C SER A 49 12.96 31.76 -12.17
N VAL A 50 12.60 32.86 -12.85
CA VAL A 50 11.76 33.90 -12.26
C VAL A 50 10.32 33.42 -12.06
N GLU A 51 9.91 32.39 -12.81
CA GLU A 51 8.54 31.86 -12.86
C GLU A 51 8.32 30.61 -11.95
N SER A 52 9.35 30.18 -11.22
CA SER A 52 9.21 28.99 -10.38
C SER A 52 8.45 29.28 -9.08
N ILE A 53 7.65 28.31 -8.64
CA ILE A 53 7.05 28.29 -7.30
C ILE A 53 8.20 28.13 -6.31
N LYS A 54 8.40 29.12 -5.46
CA LYS A 54 9.37 29.04 -4.36
C LYS A 54 8.77 28.24 -3.22
N LEU A 55 9.35 27.08 -2.94
CA LEU A 55 9.03 26.27 -1.78
C LEU A 55 9.68 26.82 -0.50
N PRO A 56 9.17 26.50 0.69
CA PRO A 56 9.88 26.76 1.96
C PRO A 56 11.29 26.19 1.94
N ASP A 57 12.22 26.80 2.67
CA ASP A 57 13.61 26.32 2.74
C ASP A 57 13.72 24.93 3.42
N THR A 58 12.72 24.56 4.21
CA THR A 58 12.54 23.23 4.84
C THR A 58 11.75 22.23 3.97
N ALA A 59 11.38 22.64 2.75
CA ALA A 59 10.70 21.74 1.84
C ALA A 59 11.68 20.81 1.14
N HIS A 60 11.17 19.63 0.79
CA HIS A 60 11.88 18.62 0.05
C HIS A 60 11.12 18.28 -1.24
N ILE A 61 11.86 17.97 -2.30
CA ILE A 61 11.36 17.29 -3.49
C ILE A 61 11.98 15.90 -3.51
N ALA A 62 11.15 14.89 -3.42
CA ALA A 62 11.56 13.49 -3.43
C ALA A 62 10.80 12.73 -4.52
N LEU A 63 11.26 11.51 -4.81
CA LEU A 63 10.54 10.55 -5.65
C LEU A 63 9.11 10.36 -5.14
N GLY A 64 8.15 10.35 -6.04
CA GLY A 64 6.78 9.97 -5.76
C GLY A 64 6.72 8.56 -5.18
N ARG A 65 5.97 8.40 -4.09
CA ARG A 65 5.86 7.12 -3.40
C ARG A 65 5.06 6.13 -4.25
N ILE A 66 5.42 4.87 -4.14
CA ILE A 66 4.72 3.74 -4.78
C ILE A 66 4.26 2.81 -3.68
N ASP A 67 2.95 2.63 -3.59
CA ASP A 67 2.34 1.72 -2.62
C ASP A 67 1.79 0.49 -3.34
N PRO A 68 2.49 -0.64 -3.31
CA PRO A 68 2.09 -1.85 -4.03
C PRO A 68 0.95 -2.62 -3.35
N HIS A 69 0.38 -2.11 -2.26
CA HIS A 69 -0.62 -2.82 -1.48
C HIS A 69 -1.72 -1.91 -0.90
N VAL A 70 -2.82 -1.78 -1.62
CA VAL A 70 -4.02 -1.06 -1.17
C VAL A 70 -5.30 -1.84 -1.47
N HIS A 71 -6.38 -1.54 -0.75
CA HIS A 71 -7.70 -2.14 -0.93
C HIS A 71 -8.74 -1.05 -1.17
N PHE A 72 -8.95 -0.64 -2.42
CA PHE A 72 -9.97 0.37 -2.74
C PHE A 72 -11.39 -0.19 -2.76
N ARG A 73 -11.54 -1.51 -2.93
CA ARG A 73 -12.77 -2.31 -2.76
C ARG A 73 -13.92 -2.02 -3.73
N GLU A 74 -14.03 -0.84 -4.31
CA GLU A 74 -15.01 -0.53 -5.35
C GLU A 74 -14.78 -1.41 -6.58
N CYS A 75 -15.84 -1.86 -7.25
CA CYS A 75 -15.72 -2.67 -8.45
C CYS A 75 -16.86 -2.42 -9.45
N ALA A 76 -16.60 -2.73 -10.72
CA ALA A 76 -17.62 -2.67 -11.78
C ALA A 76 -18.78 -3.63 -11.50
N GLU A 77 -19.99 -3.22 -11.82
CA GLU A 77 -21.16 -4.13 -11.88
C GLU A 77 -21.09 -4.95 -13.18
N PRO A 78 -21.04 -6.29 -13.11
CA PRO A 78 -21.13 -7.13 -14.30
C PRO A 78 -22.57 -7.22 -14.82
N THR A 79 -22.72 -7.49 -16.11
CA THR A 79 -24.02 -7.91 -16.67
C THR A 79 -24.34 -9.36 -16.28
N ARG A 80 -25.58 -9.79 -16.49
CA ARG A 80 -25.98 -11.18 -16.24
C ARG A 80 -25.22 -12.15 -17.14
N GLU A 81 -25.06 -11.79 -18.42
CA GLU A 81 -24.29 -12.57 -19.39
C GLU A 81 -22.81 -12.70 -19.00
N GLU A 82 -22.21 -11.63 -18.46
CA GLU A 82 -20.84 -11.69 -17.95
C GLU A 82 -20.71 -12.64 -16.74
N VAL A 83 -21.71 -12.64 -15.84
CA VAL A 83 -21.72 -13.55 -14.69
C VAL A 83 -21.91 -15.00 -15.12
N GLU A 84 -22.81 -15.26 -16.08
CA GLU A 84 -23.02 -16.60 -16.64
C GLU A 84 -21.79 -17.14 -17.39
N ALA A 85 -21.06 -16.27 -18.09
CA ALA A 85 -19.89 -16.67 -18.88
C ALA A 85 -18.59 -16.78 -18.09
N TYR A 86 -18.41 -15.95 -17.06
CA TYR A 86 -17.12 -15.76 -16.39
C TYR A 86 -17.21 -15.79 -14.85
N GLY A 87 -18.39 -15.93 -14.30
CA GLY A 87 -18.60 -16.02 -12.84
C GLY A 87 -18.30 -17.42 -12.29
N PRO A 88 -18.20 -17.56 -10.96
CA PRO A 88 -18.16 -18.88 -10.34
C PRO A 88 -19.47 -19.64 -10.56
N ASP A 89 -19.37 -20.98 -10.63
CA ASP A 89 -20.53 -21.85 -10.75
C ASP A 89 -21.55 -21.61 -9.61
N GLY A 90 -22.83 -21.48 -9.99
CA GLY A 90 -23.94 -21.36 -9.04
C GLY A 90 -24.03 -20.01 -8.32
N VAL A 91 -23.34 -18.97 -8.79
CA VAL A 91 -23.47 -17.64 -8.22
C VAL A 91 -24.86 -17.05 -8.51
N ASP A 92 -25.50 -16.50 -7.49
CA ASP A 92 -26.73 -15.75 -7.64
C ASP A 92 -26.43 -14.31 -8.08
N TYR A 93 -26.86 -13.98 -9.30
CA TYR A 93 -26.62 -12.67 -9.90
C TYR A 93 -27.17 -11.52 -9.05
N ASP A 94 -28.39 -11.65 -8.56
CA ASP A 94 -29.04 -10.55 -7.83
C ASP A 94 -28.37 -10.31 -6.46
N GLN A 95 -27.94 -11.39 -5.78
CA GLN A 95 -27.15 -11.29 -4.56
C GLN A 95 -25.76 -10.69 -4.83
N LEU A 96 -25.10 -11.06 -5.93
CA LEU A 96 -23.82 -10.49 -6.33
C LEU A 96 -23.95 -8.97 -6.55
N ILE A 97 -24.91 -8.53 -7.34
CA ILE A 97 -25.14 -7.10 -7.62
C ILE A 97 -25.49 -6.33 -6.34
N GLN A 98 -26.30 -6.90 -5.46
CA GLN A 98 -26.57 -6.29 -4.17
C GLN A 98 -25.31 -6.13 -3.32
N SER A 99 -24.44 -7.13 -3.30
CA SER A 99 -23.14 -7.10 -2.60
C SER A 99 -22.23 -6.02 -3.19
N ILE A 100 -22.14 -5.92 -4.52
CA ILE A 100 -21.36 -4.89 -5.21
C ILE A 100 -21.86 -3.50 -4.85
N ARG A 101 -23.15 -3.25 -4.98
CA ARG A 101 -23.76 -1.94 -4.66
C ARG A 101 -23.57 -1.54 -3.21
N SER A 102 -23.71 -2.50 -2.29
CA SER A 102 -23.43 -2.27 -0.88
C SER A 102 -21.95 -1.92 -0.63
N THR A 103 -21.04 -2.55 -1.35
CA THR A 103 -19.60 -2.25 -1.28
C THR A 103 -19.30 -0.87 -1.86
N ASN A 104 -19.78 -0.59 -3.06
CA ASN A 104 -19.53 0.68 -3.76
C ASN A 104 -20.18 1.89 -3.03
N ALA A 105 -21.24 1.67 -2.26
CA ALA A 105 -21.81 2.71 -1.40
C ALA A 105 -20.91 3.09 -0.21
N GLN A 106 -19.95 2.23 0.15
CA GLN A 106 -19.07 2.43 1.31
C GLN A 106 -17.64 2.81 0.91
N TYR A 107 -17.22 2.44 -0.29
CA TYR A 107 -15.83 2.58 -0.76
C TYR A 107 -15.80 3.20 -2.15
N SER A 108 -14.77 4.01 -2.39
CA SER A 108 -14.59 4.70 -3.66
C SER A 108 -13.11 4.67 -4.07
N ILE A 109 -12.85 4.29 -5.31
CA ILE A 109 -11.53 4.40 -5.94
C ILE A 109 -11.05 5.85 -5.89
N ARG A 110 -11.94 6.80 -6.16
CA ARG A 110 -11.61 8.22 -6.12
C ARG A 110 -11.15 8.67 -4.74
N SER A 111 -11.86 8.29 -3.68
CA SER A 111 -11.47 8.59 -2.30
C SER A 111 -10.11 7.98 -1.96
N GLY A 112 -9.87 6.72 -2.34
CA GLY A 112 -8.58 6.08 -2.17
C GLY A 112 -7.44 6.80 -2.91
N CYS A 113 -7.69 7.27 -4.14
CA CYS A 113 -6.72 8.08 -4.90
C CYS A 113 -6.43 9.42 -4.20
N LEU A 114 -7.45 10.11 -3.69
CA LEU A 114 -7.25 11.35 -2.94
C LEU A 114 -6.42 11.12 -1.67
N ALA A 115 -6.66 10.03 -0.96
CA ALA A 115 -5.86 9.63 0.19
C ALA A 115 -4.39 9.35 -0.21
N ALA A 116 -4.17 8.63 -1.30
CA ALA A 116 -2.84 8.36 -1.84
C ALA A 116 -2.09 9.66 -2.21
N LEU A 117 -2.73 10.56 -2.94
CA LEU A 117 -2.18 11.87 -3.29
C LEU A 117 -1.81 12.67 -2.02
N LYS A 118 -2.64 12.63 -0.98
CA LYS A 118 -2.36 13.29 0.31
C LYS A 118 -1.11 12.74 0.98
N GLY A 119 -0.86 11.45 0.85
CA GLY A 119 0.35 10.76 1.35
C GLY A 119 1.59 10.90 0.47
N GLY A 120 1.51 11.61 -0.67
CA GLY A 120 2.62 11.72 -1.63
C GLY A 120 2.79 10.46 -2.49
N VAL A 121 1.76 9.61 -2.58
CA VAL A 121 1.78 8.36 -3.35
C VAL A 121 1.30 8.63 -4.78
N CYS A 122 2.09 8.19 -5.74
CA CYS A 122 1.87 8.44 -7.17
C CYS A 122 1.44 7.20 -7.97
N ILE A 123 1.70 6.02 -7.47
CA ILE A 123 1.32 4.73 -8.07
C ILE A 123 0.86 3.81 -6.95
N VAL A 124 -0.22 3.07 -7.18
CA VAL A 124 -0.72 2.09 -6.20
C VAL A 124 -0.94 0.73 -6.85
N GLY A 125 -0.70 -0.33 -6.05
CA GLY A 125 -1.07 -1.71 -6.38
C GLY A 125 -2.34 -2.10 -5.62
N ALA A 126 -3.48 -2.18 -6.32
CA ALA A 126 -4.77 -2.50 -5.71
C ALA A 126 -4.98 -4.01 -5.64
N MET A 127 -5.38 -4.50 -4.48
CA MET A 127 -5.77 -5.88 -4.25
C MET A 127 -7.18 -6.15 -4.80
N GLY A 128 -7.32 -7.28 -5.49
CA GLY A 128 -8.57 -7.67 -6.14
C GLY A 128 -9.63 -8.28 -5.21
N ASN A 129 -9.64 -7.95 -3.91
CA ASN A 129 -10.61 -8.49 -2.96
C ASN A 129 -11.94 -7.72 -2.96
N THR A 130 -12.61 -7.77 -4.08
CA THR A 130 -13.92 -7.18 -4.34
C THR A 130 -14.96 -8.29 -4.58
N PRO A 131 -16.26 -8.03 -4.47
CA PRO A 131 -17.28 -9.03 -4.78
C PRO A 131 -17.19 -9.63 -6.18
N TRP A 132 -16.79 -8.82 -7.18
CA TRP A 132 -16.47 -9.24 -8.54
C TRP A 132 -14.97 -9.09 -8.77
N GLY A 133 -14.16 -9.92 -8.05
CA GLY A 133 -12.71 -9.82 -8.09
C GLY A 133 -12.09 -10.21 -9.43
N PRO A 134 -10.85 -9.77 -9.70
CA PRO A 134 -10.12 -9.96 -10.97
C PRO A 134 -9.56 -11.38 -11.09
N VAL A 135 -10.42 -12.38 -11.19
CA VAL A 135 -10.09 -13.79 -11.36
C VAL A 135 -10.21 -14.19 -12.82
N GLY A 136 -9.14 -14.73 -13.38
CA GLY A 136 -9.07 -15.08 -14.81
C GLY A 136 -8.97 -13.85 -15.73
N PRO A 137 -8.67 -14.06 -17.04
CA PRO A 137 -8.30 -12.98 -17.95
C PRO A 137 -9.39 -11.94 -18.15
N TYR A 138 -10.62 -12.38 -18.36
CA TYR A 138 -11.74 -11.48 -18.63
C TYR A 138 -12.04 -10.55 -17.45
N ARG A 139 -12.23 -11.13 -16.26
CA ARG A 139 -12.55 -10.37 -15.04
C ARG A 139 -11.41 -9.44 -14.64
N HIS A 140 -10.15 -9.87 -14.85
CA HIS A 140 -8.99 -9.02 -14.60
C HIS A 140 -8.98 -7.80 -15.54
N GLN A 141 -9.10 -8.01 -16.86
CA GLN A 141 -9.12 -6.90 -17.82
C GLN A 141 -10.28 -5.94 -17.57
N ARG A 142 -11.48 -6.47 -17.34
CA ARG A 142 -12.68 -5.68 -17.05
C ARG A 142 -12.53 -4.83 -15.78
N SER A 143 -11.91 -5.39 -14.75
CA SER A 143 -11.63 -4.67 -13.50
C SER A 143 -10.51 -3.64 -13.69
N GLN A 144 -9.45 -3.97 -14.44
CA GLN A 144 -8.36 -3.03 -14.73
C GLN A 144 -8.86 -1.82 -15.53
N ASP A 145 -9.74 -2.03 -16.52
CA ASP A 145 -10.34 -0.95 -17.29
C ASP A 145 -11.16 -0.02 -16.39
N TYR A 146 -12.00 -0.60 -15.53
CA TYR A 146 -12.80 0.16 -14.55
C TYR A 146 -11.93 0.99 -13.60
N TYR A 147 -10.87 0.40 -13.05
CA TYR A 147 -9.94 1.11 -12.17
C TYR A 147 -9.20 2.23 -12.91
N THR A 148 -8.80 1.99 -14.16
CA THR A 148 -8.11 2.98 -14.99
C THR A 148 -9.01 4.18 -15.29
N GLU A 149 -10.30 3.94 -15.60
CA GLU A 149 -11.27 5.00 -15.87
C GLU A 149 -11.61 5.83 -14.63
N ALA A 150 -11.79 5.17 -13.47
CA ALA A 150 -12.19 5.83 -12.23
C ALA A 150 -11.05 6.56 -11.50
N SER A 151 -9.78 6.32 -11.86
CA SER A 151 -8.64 6.73 -11.06
C SER A 151 -8.08 8.12 -11.37
N LEU A 152 -7.43 8.72 -10.35
CA LEU A 152 -6.67 9.98 -10.47
C LEU A 152 -5.16 9.75 -10.66
N LEU A 153 -4.68 8.53 -10.46
CA LEU A 153 -3.29 8.12 -10.53
C LEU A 153 -3.20 6.68 -11.10
N PRO A 154 -2.04 6.23 -11.60
CA PRO A 154 -1.87 4.87 -12.08
C PRO A 154 -2.19 3.84 -11.00
N ILE A 155 -3.12 2.93 -11.30
CA ILE A 155 -3.48 1.80 -10.46
C ILE A 155 -3.10 0.51 -11.18
N ILE A 156 -2.25 -0.28 -10.51
CA ILE A 156 -1.93 -1.64 -10.89
C ILE A 156 -2.92 -2.54 -10.17
N LEU A 157 -3.73 -3.30 -10.89
CA LEU A 157 -4.64 -4.25 -10.28
C LEU A 157 -3.97 -5.62 -10.22
N TRP A 158 -3.72 -6.11 -8.99
CA TRP A 158 -3.18 -7.45 -8.82
C TRP A 158 -4.24 -8.50 -9.10
N PRO A 159 -3.96 -9.48 -9.99
CA PRO A 159 -4.88 -10.59 -10.20
C PRO A 159 -5.02 -11.42 -8.94
N ARG A 160 -6.20 -12.01 -8.75
CA ARG A 160 -6.54 -12.82 -7.60
C ARG A 160 -6.44 -14.31 -7.92
N MET A 161 -5.72 -15.06 -7.10
CA MET A 161 -5.74 -16.51 -7.13
C MET A 161 -6.94 -17.02 -6.32
N GLU A 162 -7.69 -17.94 -6.91
CA GLU A 162 -8.78 -18.67 -6.26
C GLU A 162 -8.66 -20.16 -6.55
N PRO A 163 -9.20 -21.06 -5.70
CA PRO A 163 -9.27 -22.47 -6.02
C PRO A 163 -9.96 -22.70 -7.38
N GLY A 164 -9.30 -23.41 -8.30
CA GLY A 164 -9.77 -23.60 -9.66
C GLY A 164 -9.53 -22.45 -10.64
N GLY A 165 -9.06 -21.29 -10.13
CA GLY A 165 -8.67 -20.16 -11.00
C GLY A 165 -7.41 -20.48 -11.79
N GLN A 166 -7.40 -20.14 -13.08
CA GLN A 166 -6.25 -20.31 -13.96
C GLN A 166 -5.40 -19.06 -14.02
N PRO A 167 -4.07 -19.17 -14.28
CA PRO A 167 -3.24 -18.03 -14.63
C PRO A 167 -3.83 -17.26 -15.81
N ILE A 168 -3.56 -15.95 -15.88
CA ILE A 168 -4.09 -15.09 -16.93
C ILE A 168 -3.25 -15.30 -18.20
N PRO A 169 -3.79 -15.82 -19.31
CA PRO A 169 -3.05 -16.06 -20.53
C PRO A 169 -2.41 -14.78 -21.10
N GLY A 170 -1.19 -14.90 -21.59
CA GLY A 170 -0.42 -13.77 -22.13
C GLY A 170 0.36 -12.99 -21.09
N HIS A 171 0.24 -13.37 -19.82
CA HIS A 171 0.99 -12.80 -18.71
C HIS A 171 1.90 -13.86 -18.05
N GLU A 172 2.06 -15.00 -18.68
CA GLU A 172 2.92 -16.08 -18.18
C GLU A 172 4.33 -15.55 -17.88
N GLY A 173 4.82 -15.81 -16.70
CA GLY A 173 6.09 -15.28 -16.20
C GLY A 173 6.09 -13.78 -15.87
N LYS A 174 4.95 -13.10 -15.98
CA LYS A 174 4.82 -11.67 -15.68
C LYS A 174 3.70 -11.36 -14.69
N ASP A 175 2.74 -12.26 -14.53
CA ASP A 175 1.61 -12.05 -13.63
C ASP A 175 1.98 -12.25 -12.18
N PHE A 176 1.39 -11.40 -11.37
CA PHE A 176 1.54 -11.41 -9.93
C PHE A 176 0.23 -11.82 -9.26
N GLY A 177 0.08 -13.11 -9.01
CA GLY A 177 -1.07 -13.62 -8.28
C GLY A 177 -1.00 -13.27 -6.81
N SER A 178 -2.07 -12.70 -6.26
CA SER A 178 -2.23 -12.52 -4.82
C SER A 178 -3.04 -13.68 -4.27
N THR A 179 -2.42 -14.51 -3.43
CA THR A 179 -3.16 -15.48 -2.64
C THR A 179 -3.77 -14.78 -1.45
N PHE A 180 -5.09 -14.91 -1.28
CA PHE A 180 -5.66 -14.67 0.02
C PHE A 180 -5.18 -15.78 0.96
N GLY A 181 -4.38 -15.42 1.95
CA GLY A 181 -4.18 -16.22 3.14
C GLY A 181 -5.50 -16.33 3.87
N GLY A 182 -6.50 -16.91 3.22
CA GLY A 182 -7.80 -17.15 3.83
C GLY A 182 -7.65 -18.22 4.88
N SER A 183 -8.00 -17.89 6.12
CA SER A 183 -8.35 -18.88 7.13
C SER A 183 -9.30 -19.88 6.50
N GLY A 184 -8.86 -21.10 6.25
CA GLY A 184 -9.68 -22.18 5.71
C GLY A 184 -9.13 -22.90 4.48
N LEU A 185 -8.04 -22.42 3.87
CA LEU A 185 -7.37 -23.22 2.85
C LEU A 185 -6.56 -24.33 3.53
N THR A 186 -6.88 -25.56 3.26
CA THR A 186 -6.06 -26.71 3.67
C THR A 186 -4.71 -26.67 2.96
N GLY A 187 -3.69 -27.33 3.51
CA GLY A 187 -2.38 -27.45 2.87
C GLY A 187 -2.49 -28.03 1.45
N GLN A 188 -3.41 -28.97 1.20
CA GLN A 188 -3.65 -29.54 -0.13
C GLN A 188 -4.25 -28.52 -1.10
N THR A 189 -5.29 -27.79 -0.70
CA THR A 189 -5.90 -26.73 -1.55
C THR A 189 -4.87 -25.66 -1.91
N ARG A 190 -4.02 -25.27 -0.97
CA ARG A 190 -2.95 -24.31 -1.21
C ARG A 190 -1.92 -24.86 -2.20
N ARG A 191 -1.52 -26.13 -2.06
CA ARG A 191 -0.62 -26.80 -3.00
C ARG A 191 -1.22 -26.84 -4.41
N ASP A 192 -2.48 -27.20 -4.53
CA ASP A 192 -3.17 -27.27 -5.83
C ASP A 192 -3.22 -25.89 -6.51
N MET A 193 -3.48 -24.83 -5.74
CA MET A 193 -3.42 -23.45 -6.26
C MET A 193 -2.03 -23.07 -6.75
N TYR A 194 -1.00 -23.31 -5.96
CA TYR A 194 0.39 -22.97 -6.35
C TYR A 194 0.86 -23.79 -7.56
N THR A 195 0.44 -25.04 -7.70
CA THR A 195 0.79 -25.88 -8.85
C THR A 195 0.31 -25.27 -10.18
N LEU A 196 -0.82 -24.57 -10.18
CA LEU A 196 -1.31 -23.84 -11.36
C LEU A 196 -0.42 -22.65 -11.74
N TRP A 197 0.45 -22.22 -10.83
CA TRP A 197 1.33 -21.06 -10.97
C TRP A 197 2.80 -21.45 -10.99
N GLU A 198 3.12 -22.70 -11.36
CA GLU A 198 4.50 -23.15 -11.55
C GLU A 198 5.22 -22.23 -12.57
N GLY A 199 6.40 -21.75 -12.21
CA GLY A 199 7.16 -20.81 -13.02
C GLY A 199 6.73 -19.35 -12.91
N GLU A 200 5.58 -19.05 -12.31
CA GLU A 200 5.02 -17.71 -12.17
C GLU A 200 5.49 -17.00 -10.89
N ALA A 201 5.24 -15.69 -10.84
CA ALA A 201 5.42 -14.91 -9.63
C ALA A 201 4.11 -14.84 -8.84
N VAL A 202 4.19 -15.16 -7.54
CA VAL A 202 3.03 -15.17 -6.65
C VAL A 202 3.27 -14.33 -5.40
N SER A 203 2.21 -13.94 -4.71
CA SER A 203 2.31 -13.33 -3.38
C SER A 203 1.46 -14.06 -2.35
N TYR A 204 1.87 -13.98 -1.10
CA TYR A 204 1.06 -14.46 0.01
C TYR A 204 0.95 -13.41 1.09
N HIS A 205 -0.18 -13.45 1.80
CA HIS A 205 -0.42 -12.63 2.98
C HIS A 205 -0.03 -13.39 4.24
N ASN A 206 0.65 -12.72 5.14
CA ASN A 206 1.14 -13.29 6.39
C ASN A 206 0.09 -13.24 7.51
N ASP A 207 -1.18 -13.29 7.15
CA ASP A 207 -2.34 -13.16 8.05
C ASP A 207 -2.97 -14.50 8.43
N GLN A 208 -2.18 -15.60 8.43
CA GLN A 208 -2.69 -16.93 8.68
C GLN A 208 -2.96 -17.18 10.15
N THR A 209 -4.05 -17.89 10.40
CA THR A 209 -4.51 -18.29 11.72
C THR A 209 -3.73 -19.48 12.25
N ARG A 210 -3.77 -19.72 13.56
CA ARG A 210 -3.25 -20.94 14.19
C ARG A 210 -3.81 -22.17 13.48
N THR A 211 -2.94 -23.13 13.23
CA THR A 211 -3.27 -24.37 12.52
C THR A 211 -4.02 -25.36 13.41
N ASP A 212 -3.92 -25.21 14.73
CA ASP A 212 -4.46 -26.12 15.76
C ASP A 212 -5.82 -25.68 16.31
N GLU A 213 -6.33 -24.53 15.88
CA GLU A 213 -7.60 -23.99 16.37
C GLU A 213 -8.46 -23.48 15.22
N THR A 214 -9.73 -23.84 15.21
CA THR A 214 -10.69 -23.30 14.25
C THR A 214 -11.09 -21.87 14.63
N ILE A 215 -11.52 -21.07 13.63
CA ILE A 215 -12.09 -19.74 13.88
C ILE A 215 -13.27 -19.80 14.86
N THR A 216 -14.05 -20.89 14.84
CA THR A 216 -15.18 -21.08 15.72
C THR A 216 -14.74 -21.28 17.17
N GLU A 217 -13.71 -22.12 17.39
CA GLU A 217 -13.14 -22.33 18.72
C GLU A 217 -12.55 -21.04 19.27
N PHE A 218 -11.78 -20.31 18.44
CA PHE A 218 -11.23 -19.01 18.81
C PHE A 218 -12.32 -18.00 19.19
N LYS A 219 -13.39 -17.89 18.39
CA LYS A 219 -14.52 -17.00 18.67
C LYS A 219 -15.27 -17.32 19.97
N ASN A 220 -15.16 -18.53 20.46
CA ASN A 220 -15.76 -18.96 21.73
C ASN A 220 -14.89 -18.68 22.95
N ARG A 221 -13.64 -18.24 22.75
CA ARG A 221 -12.79 -17.82 23.87
C ARG A 221 -13.28 -16.51 24.49
N THR A 222 -13.08 -16.39 25.77
CA THR A 222 -13.28 -15.15 26.51
C THR A 222 -11.92 -14.65 26.99
N HIS A 223 -11.62 -13.40 26.73
CA HIS A 223 -10.43 -12.73 27.25
C HIS A 223 -10.87 -11.53 28.10
N PRO A 224 -10.22 -11.27 29.25
CA PRO A 224 -10.53 -10.08 30.06
C PRO A 224 -10.43 -8.76 29.29
N ASP A 225 -9.49 -8.68 28.35
CA ASP A 225 -9.41 -7.58 27.39
C ASP A 225 -9.57 -8.12 25.95
N PRO A 226 -10.73 -7.89 25.30
CA PRO A 226 -10.98 -8.37 23.94
C PRO A 226 -9.97 -7.88 22.90
N ARG A 227 -9.26 -6.76 23.16
CA ARG A 227 -8.22 -6.24 22.26
C ARG A 227 -7.00 -7.16 22.20
N LEU A 228 -6.73 -7.90 23.28
CA LEU A 228 -5.62 -8.86 23.35
C LEU A 228 -5.94 -10.21 22.69
N LEU A 229 -7.21 -10.59 22.62
CA LEU A 229 -7.63 -11.84 22.02
C LEU A 229 -7.06 -12.01 20.60
N HIS A 230 -7.06 -10.92 19.84
CA HIS A 230 -6.49 -10.91 18.50
C HIS A 230 -4.99 -11.16 18.47
N HIS A 231 -4.24 -10.57 19.42
CA HIS A 231 -2.78 -10.77 19.51
C HIS A 231 -2.40 -12.21 19.90
N GLU A 232 -3.26 -12.90 20.64
CA GLU A 232 -3.07 -14.32 20.97
C GLU A 232 -3.30 -15.23 19.76
N TYR A 233 -4.24 -14.84 18.87
CA TYR A 233 -4.57 -15.63 17.69
C TYR A 233 -3.55 -15.47 16.54
N PHE A 234 -2.94 -14.30 16.40
CA PHE A 234 -1.93 -13.98 15.39
C PHE A 234 -0.57 -13.74 16.05
N ASP A 235 -0.16 -14.64 16.94
CA ASP A 235 1.15 -14.53 17.59
C ASP A 235 2.32 -14.75 16.60
N GLY A 236 3.49 -14.25 16.99
CA GLY A 236 4.68 -14.31 16.13
C GLY A 236 5.11 -15.72 15.76
N SER A 237 4.86 -16.74 16.62
CA SER A 237 5.21 -18.12 16.35
C SER A 237 4.33 -18.74 15.25
N THR A 238 3.06 -18.42 15.25
CA THR A 238 2.10 -18.80 14.20
C THR A 238 2.49 -18.18 12.86
N VAL A 239 2.82 -16.88 12.84
CA VAL A 239 3.28 -16.20 11.63
C VAL A 239 4.51 -16.89 11.05
N LEU A 240 5.53 -17.20 11.87
CA LEU A 240 6.76 -17.85 11.42
C LEU A 240 6.51 -19.26 10.88
N ALA A 241 5.66 -20.07 11.53
CA ALA A 241 5.33 -21.40 11.07
C ALA A 241 4.63 -21.40 9.71
N CYS A 242 3.62 -20.55 9.54
CA CYS A 242 2.89 -20.39 8.29
C CYS A 242 3.75 -19.85 7.16
N GLN A 243 4.61 -18.89 7.47
CA GLN A 243 5.55 -18.33 6.51
C GLN A 243 6.52 -19.39 6.00
N LYS A 244 7.09 -20.21 6.91
CA LYS A 244 7.96 -21.34 6.54
C LYS A 244 7.26 -22.32 5.63
N GLU A 245 6.06 -22.80 6.02
CA GLU A 245 5.26 -23.72 5.22
C GLU A 245 4.98 -23.18 3.81
N THR A 246 4.64 -21.89 3.72
CA THR A 246 4.37 -21.25 2.43
C THR A 246 5.62 -21.18 1.54
N MET A 247 6.77 -20.83 2.10
CA MET A 247 8.03 -20.82 1.36
C MET A 247 8.47 -22.22 0.89
N ASP A 248 8.32 -23.24 1.76
CA ASP A 248 8.62 -24.64 1.41
C ASP A 248 7.68 -25.14 0.30
N LEU A 249 6.41 -24.77 0.34
CA LEU A 249 5.45 -25.10 -0.69
C LEU A 249 5.80 -24.42 -2.02
N ALA A 250 6.08 -23.11 -2.01
CA ALA A 250 6.45 -22.36 -3.20
C ALA A 250 7.68 -22.95 -3.91
N GLU A 251 8.69 -23.36 -3.14
CA GLU A 251 9.86 -24.05 -3.68
C GLU A 251 9.50 -25.42 -4.27
N SER A 252 8.66 -26.19 -3.58
CA SER A 252 8.26 -27.53 -4.02
C SER A 252 7.47 -27.55 -5.32
N VAL A 253 6.79 -26.46 -5.67
CA VAL A 253 6.00 -26.31 -6.91
C VAL A 253 6.71 -25.48 -7.98
N GLY A 254 7.87 -24.88 -7.68
CA GLY A 254 8.71 -24.21 -8.67
C GLY A 254 8.25 -22.82 -9.08
N VAL A 255 7.66 -22.00 -8.16
CA VAL A 255 7.35 -20.60 -8.48
C VAL A 255 8.65 -19.80 -8.75
N SER A 256 8.58 -18.80 -9.63
CA SER A 256 9.76 -17.98 -9.97
C SER A 256 10.04 -16.86 -8.97
N SER A 257 9.00 -16.39 -8.28
CA SER A 257 9.08 -15.37 -7.23
C SER A 257 7.93 -15.50 -6.24
N LEU A 258 8.22 -15.27 -4.95
CA LEU A 258 7.22 -15.27 -3.88
C LEU A 258 7.33 -13.96 -3.09
N LEU A 259 6.40 -13.03 -3.28
CA LEU A 259 6.34 -11.83 -2.44
C LEU A 259 5.67 -12.15 -1.10
N ALA A 260 6.42 -11.95 -0.02
CA ALA A 260 5.89 -12.00 1.33
C ALA A 260 5.31 -10.62 1.71
N ARG A 261 4.00 -10.56 1.96
CA ARG A 261 3.29 -9.31 2.27
C ARG A 261 3.15 -9.06 3.76
N HIS A 262 3.08 -7.76 4.13
CA HIS A 262 2.93 -7.21 5.48
C HIS A 262 3.70 -7.96 6.57
N ILE A 263 5.01 -8.03 6.39
CA ILE A 263 5.90 -8.62 7.39
C ILE A 263 5.82 -7.83 8.69
N PRO A 264 5.39 -8.46 9.81
CA PRO A 264 5.05 -7.70 11.01
C PRO A 264 6.17 -7.63 12.06
N THR A 265 7.17 -8.52 12.01
CA THR A 265 8.18 -8.65 13.08
C THR A 265 9.59 -8.83 12.54
N GLY A 266 10.60 -8.49 13.36
CA GLY A 266 12.00 -8.74 13.04
C GLY A 266 12.30 -10.23 12.77
N PRO A 267 11.89 -11.17 13.63
CA PRO A 267 12.04 -12.61 13.36
C PRO A 267 11.41 -13.06 12.04
N SER A 268 10.26 -12.52 11.66
CA SER A 268 9.61 -12.83 10.38
C SER A 268 10.44 -12.34 9.19
N LEU A 269 10.95 -11.11 9.24
CA LEU A 269 11.86 -10.59 8.21
C LEU A 269 13.16 -11.40 8.16
N GLN A 270 13.76 -11.74 9.31
CA GLN A 270 14.98 -12.53 9.37
C GLN A 270 14.81 -13.90 8.70
N GLN A 271 13.69 -14.58 8.95
CA GLN A 271 13.38 -15.87 8.33
C GLN A 271 13.33 -15.77 6.79
N ILE A 272 12.75 -14.67 6.25
CA ILE A 272 12.75 -14.41 4.80
C ILE A 272 14.16 -14.19 4.28
N LEU A 273 14.96 -13.37 4.96
CA LEU A 273 16.34 -13.07 4.56
C LEU A 273 17.22 -14.32 4.59
N ASP A 274 17.06 -15.16 5.59
CA ASP A 274 17.79 -16.42 5.69
C ASP A 274 17.40 -17.37 4.54
N ARG A 275 16.09 -17.49 4.26
CA ARG A 275 15.60 -18.31 3.15
C ARG A 275 16.05 -17.78 1.80
N ALA A 276 16.04 -16.47 1.59
CA ALA A 276 16.42 -15.83 0.32
C ALA A 276 17.86 -16.10 -0.13
N ARG A 277 18.74 -16.50 0.81
CA ARG A 277 20.14 -16.88 0.48
C ARG A 277 20.23 -18.18 -0.30
N ASP A 278 19.34 -19.13 -0.01
CA ASP A 278 19.39 -20.49 -0.52
C ASP A 278 18.21 -20.85 -1.43
N ALA A 279 17.19 -19.97 -1.52
CA ALA A 279 15.99 -20.23 -2.31
C ALA A 279 16.29 -20.26 -3.82
N SER A 280 15.63 -21.18 -4.53
CA SER A 280 15.69 -21.29 -5.99
C SER A 280 14.83 -20.23 -6.71
N PHE A 281 14.09 -19.40 -5.96
CA PHE A 281 13.19 -18.34 -6.43
C PHE A 281 13.49 -17.01 -5.76
N LYS A 282 13.00 -15.90 -6.36
CA LYS A 282 13.12 -14.57 -5.77
C LYS A 282 12.16 -14.43 -4.58
N LEU A 283 12.62 -13.81 -3.49
CA LEU A 283 11.85 -13.65 -2.27
C LEU A 283 11.85 -12.18 -1.79
N PRO A 284 11.19 -11.25 -2.52
CA PRO A 284 10.99 -9.90 -2.05
C PRO A 284 10.05 -9.87 -0.83
N ALA A 285 10.16 -8.83 0.00
CA ALA A 285 9.32 -8.68 1.17
C ALA A 285 8.72 -7.27 1.25
N GLU A 286 7.43 -7.22 1.56
CA GLU A 286 6.67 -6.01 1.84
C GLU A 286 6.48 -5.87 3.35
N ILE A 287 6.86 -4.72 3.87
CA ILE A 287 6.68 -4.38 5.29
C ILE A 287 5.45 -3.50 5.41
N GLY A 288 4.53 -3.85 6.29
CA GLY A 288 3.38 -2.99 6.59
C GLY A 288 3.83 -1.67 7.20
N LEU A 289 3.51 -0.56 6.54
CA LEU A 289 4.02 0.77 6.89
C LEU A 289 3.63 1.20 8.31
N ASP A 290 2.46 0.83 8.79
CA ASP A 290 2.00 1.18 10.13
C ASP A 290 2.62 0.35 11.26
N TYR A 291 3.26 -0.79 10.96
CA TYR A 291 4.03 -1.54 11.96
C TYR A 291 5.25 -0.77 12.49
N ILE A 292 5.73 0.21 11.75
CA ILE A 292 6.81 1.08 12.24
C ILE A 292 6.33 2.09 13.29
N TYR A 293 5.05 2.40 13.32
CA TYR A 293 4.46 3.40 14.23
C TYR A 293 3.69 2.75 15.37
N TRP A 294 2.85 1.76 15.07
CA TRP A 294 2.00 1.07 16.02
C TRP A 294 2.63 -0.24 16.50
N CYS A 295 2.75 -0.39 17.82
CA CYS A 295 3.00 -1.67 18.49
C CYS A 295 1.82 -1.98 19.40
N ARG A 296 1.74 -3.24 19.83
CA ARG A 296 0.70 -3.72 20.74
C ARG A 296 0.55 -2.85 21.99
N GLU A 297 1.67 -2.54 22.66
CA GLU A 297 1.67 -1.76 23.89
C GLU A 297 1.16 -0.34 23.66
N ARG A 298 1.62 0.34 22.59
CA ARG A 298 1.16 1.68 22.24
C ARG A 298 -0.34 1.71 21.96
N LEU A 299 -0.89 0.70 21.28
CA LEU A 299 -2.33 0.60 21.01
C LEU A 299 -3.14 0.35 22.27
N LEU A 300 -2.61 -0.44 23.23
CA LEU A 300 -3.27 -0.70 24.51
C LEU A 300 -3.29 0.55 25.43
N GLU A 301 -2.33 1.44 25.28
CA GLU A 301 -2.30 2.74 25.96
C GLU A 301 -3.34 3.73 25.42
N GLN A 302 -3.84 3.50 24.20
CA GLN A 302 -4.83 4.37 23.56
C GLN A 302 -6.28 4.04 23.99
N ALA A 303 -7.18 4.99 23.73
CA ALA A 303 -8.62 4.73 23.88
C ALA A 303 -9.06 3.53 23.01
N SER A 304 -10.06 2.79 23.48
CA SER A 304 -10.55 1.59 22.77
C SER A 304 -10.92 1.86 21.31
N GLU A 305 -11.49 3.05 21.01
CA GLU A 305 -11.80 3.48 19.64
C GLU A 305 -10.56 3.50 18.74
N ILE A 306 -9.44 4.05 19.22
CA ILE A 306 -8.18 4.11 18.46
C ILE A 306 -7.61 2.71 18.20
N ALA A 307 -7.67 1.84 19.21
CA ALA A 307 -7.23 0.45 19.06
C ALA A 307 -8.08 -0.30 18.01
N LEU A 308 -9.39 -0.06 17.97
CA LEU A 308 -10.29 -0.64 16.97
C LEU A 308 -10.03 -0.11 15.56
N ILE A 309 -9.82 1.20 15.40
CA ILE A 309 -9.49 1.81 14.11
C ILE A 309 -8.23 1.17 13.54
N ASN A 310 -7.23 0.90 14.38
CA ASN A 310 -5.95 0.31 13.99
C ASN A 310 -5.92 -1.22 14.03
N TYR A 311 -7.07 -1.88 14.23
CA TYR A 311 -7.15 -3.32 14.16
C TYR A 311 -6.88 -3.83 12.74
N ARG A 312 -5.89 -4.74 12.60
CA ARG A 312 -5.47 -5.33 11.32
C ARG A 312 -4.96 -6.77 11.47
N ARG A 313 -4.63 -7.39 10.36
CA ARG A 313 -3.98 -8.71 10.26
C ARG A 313 -2.72 -8.60 9.39
N PRO A 314 -1.61 -9.21 9.81
CA PRO A 314 -1.31 -9.73 11.15
C PRO A 314 -1.48 -8.66 12.22
N ALA A 315 -1.58 -9.08 13.49
CA ALA A 315 -1.65 -8.15 14.60
C ALA A 315 -0.37 -7.32 14.71
N HIS A 316 -0.48 -6.12 15.29
CA HIS A 316 0.69 -5.28 15.55
C HIS A 316 1.69 -6.01 16.45
N PRO A 317 3.01 -5.88 16.16
CA PRO A 317 4.06 -6.54 16.93
C PRO A 317 4.13 -6.04 18.37
N SER A 318 4.78 -6.78 19.24
CA SER A 318 5.25 -6.23 20.52
C SER A 318 6.24 -5.07 20.29
N ARG A 319 6.43 -4.21 21.26
CA ARG A 319 7.40 -3.10 21.17
C ARG A 319 8.83 -3.61 20.88
N GLU A 320 9.21 -4.73 21.45
CA GLU A 320 10.50 -5.38 21.21
C GLU A 320 10.63 -5.87 19.76
N ASP A 321 9.63 -6.59 19.27
CA ASP A 321 9.58 -7.07 17.88
C ASP A 321 9.54 -5.92 16.87
N GLN A 322 8.81 -4.84 17.16
CA GLN A 322 8.79 -3.62 16.35
C GLN A 322 10.18 -2.99 16.25
N GLN A 323 10.86 -2.81 17.38
CA GLN A 323 12.21 -2.24 17.38
C GLN A 323 13.21 -3.13 16.65
N SER A 324 13.08 -4.44 16.80
CA SER A 324 13.87 -5.42 16.04
C SER A 324 13.61 -5.32 14.54
N LEU A 325 12.34 -5.24 14.14
CA LEU A 325 11.93 -5.07 12.74
C LEU A 325 12.52 -3.79 12.15
N ILE A 326 12.37 -2.65 12.83
CA ILE A 326 12.86 -1.35 12.34
C ILE A 326 14.39 -1.37 12.13
N ARG A 327 15.15 -1.91 13.08
CA ARG A 327 16.61 -2.05 12.90
C ARG A 327 16.96 -2.94 11.71
N LEU A 328 16.30 -4.09 11.60
CA LEU A 328 16.58 -5.05 10.54
C LEU A 328 16.19 -4.51 9.14
N ILE A 329 15.11 -3.73 9.02
CA ILE A 329 14.75 -3.03 7.78
C ILE A 329 15.89 -2.10 7.36
N GLN A 330 16.42 -1.28 8.29
CA GLN A 330 17.50 -0.34 7.99
C GLN A 330 18.77 -1.04 7.51
N GLU A 331 19.19 -2.09 8.19
CA GLU A 331 20.34 -2.91 7.79
C GLU A 331 20.12 -3.54 6.41
N THR A 332 18.94 -4.09 6.19
CA THR A 332 18.57 -4.82 4.98
C THR A 332 18.52 -3.91 3.75
N VAL A 333 17.91 -2.72 3.86
CA VAL A 333 17.84 -1.76 2.76
C VAL A 333 19.21 -1.21 2.40
N ARG A 334 20.07 -0.96 3.38
CA ARG A 334 21.47 -0.53 3.17
C ARG A 334 22.33 -1.62 2.54
N ALA A 335 22.04 -2.88 2.85
CA ALA A 335 22.69 -4.03 2.22
C ALA A 335 22.19 -4.30 0.77
N GLY A 336 21.17 -3.58 0.29
CA GLY A 336 20.71 -3.68 -1.10
C GLY A 336 19.65 -4.75 -1.36
N TYR A 337 19.06 -5.35 -0.34
CA TYR A 337 17.98 -6.31 -0.51
C TYR A 337 16.68 -5.66 -1.02
N SER A 338 15.86 -6.45 -1.73
CA SER A 338 14.57 -6.03 -2.28
C SER A 338 13.47 -6.10 -1.22
N ILE A 339 13.49 -5.15 -0.28
CA ILE A 339 12.40 -4.92 0.66
C ILE A 339 11.80 -3.54 0.40
N PHE A 340 10.50 -3.40 0.67
CA PHE A 340 9.78 -2.14 0.46
C PHE A 340 8.56 -2.03 1.38
N PHE A 341 8.02 -0.83 1.49
CA PHE A 341 6.80 -0.57 2.24
C PHE A 341 5.55 -0.78 1.39
N GLY A 342 4.49 -1.29 2.04
CA GLY A 342 3.12 -1.25 1.58
C GLY A 342 2.23 -0.75 2.72
N SER A 343 1.26 0.08 2.45
CA SER A 343 0.39 0.60 3.51
C SER A 343 -0.62 -0.42 3.98
N ASP A 344 -1.00 -1.36 3.11
CA ASP A 344 -2.20 -2.18 3.31
C ASP A 344 -3.41 -1.30 3.66
N HIS A 345 -3.53 -0.15 2.96
CA HIS A 345 -4.65 0.76 3.14
C HIS A 345 -5.96 0.02 2.84
N ALA A 346 -6.67 -0.31 3.90
CA ALA A 346 -7.86 -1.16 3.84
C ALA A 346 -9.01 -0.48 4.58
N PRO A 347 -9.70 0.48 3.94
CA PRO A 347 -10.78 1.23 4.56
C PRO A 347 -11.96 0.32 4.93
N HIS A 348 -12.57 0.61 6.07
CA HIS A 348 -13.84 0.02 6.50
C HIS A 348 -14.74 1.10 7.07
N ALA A 349 -16.06 0.94 6.90
CA ALA A 349 -17.03 1.79 7.55
C ALA A 349 -16.88 1.69 9.09
N ARG A 350 -17.14 2.79 9.81
CA ARG A 350 -16.97 2.84 11.27
C ARG A 350 -17.73 1.71 11.97
N ALA A 351 -18.98 1.45 11.59
CA ALA A 351 -19.78 0.37 12.14
C ALA A 351 -19.21 -1.04 11.90
N ALA A 352 -18.41 -1.22 10.85
CA ALA A 352 -17.71 -2.49 10.57
C ALA A 352 -16.51 -2.72 11.47
N LYS A 353 -15.97 -1.65 12.08
CA LYS A 353 -14.83 -1.71 13.01
C LYS A 353 -15.24 -2.00 14.45
N GLU A 354 -16.52 -1.84 14.78
CA GLU A 354 -17.01 -2.03 16.14
C GLU A 354 -16.89 -3.47 16.61
N PHE A 355 -16.77 -3.65 17.92
CA PHE A 355 -16.82 -4.98 18.53
C PHE A 355 -18.20 -5.63 18.31
N LYS A 356 -18.17 -6.85 17.80
CA LYS A 356 -19.37 -7.68 17.66
C LYS A 356 -19.19 -8.95 18.48
N ASN A 357 -20.05 -9.18 19.46
CA ASN A 357 -19.97 -10.35 20.35
C ASN A 357 -18.62 -10.51 21.07
N GLY A 358 -18.00 -9.39 21.47
CA GLY A 358 -16.69 -9.41 22.15
C GLY A 358 -15.49 -9.56 21.22
N LEU A 359 -15.68 -9.61 19.91
CA LEU A 359 -14.61 -9.71 18.93
C LEU A 359 -14.43 -8.38 18.19
N PRO A 360 -13.19 -8.02 17.82
CA PRO A 360 -12.95 -6.88 16.95
C PRO A 360 -13.71 -7.03 15.63
N GLY A 361 -14.11 -5.91 15.05
CA GLY A 361 -14.77 -5.87 13.75
C GLY A 361 -13.82 -6.23 12.59
N SER A 362 -14.06 -5.63 11.43
CA SER A 362 -13.26 -5.89 10.23
C SER A 362 -11.81 -5.44 10.40
N PRO A 363 -10.81 -6.28 10.08
CA PRO A 363 -9.41 -5.89 10.06
C PRO A 363 -9.11 -4.98 8.86
N GLY A 364 -8.26 -4.00 9.06
CA GLY A 364 -7.81 -3.06 8.03
C GLY A 364 -7.81 -1.62 8.53
N THR A 365 -6.92 -0.81 7.99
CA THR A 365 -6.63 0.53 8.49
C THR A 365 -6.64 1.54 7.35
N ARG A 366 -7.16 2.76 7.60
CA ARG A 366 -7.02 3.91 6.70
C ARG A 366 -5.75 4.64 7.10
N ASN A 367 -4.72 4.59 6.28
CA ASN A 367 -3.38 5.03 6.67
C ASN A 367 -2.54 5.62 5.52
N ILE A 368 -2.89 5.40 4.25
CA ILE A 368 -2.07 5.84 3.11
C ILE A 368 -1.87 7.37 3.07
N GLU A 369 -2.86 8.14 3.49
CA GLU A 369 -2.80 9.61 3.58
C GLU A 369 -1.82 10.10 4.64
N HIS A 370 -1.40 9.21 5.55
CA HIS A 370 -0.44 9.47 6.61
C HIS A 370 0.96 8.90 6.33
N SER A 371 1.24 8.44 5.12
CA SER A 371 2.52 7.82 4.78
C SER A 371 3.72 8.70 5.16
N LEU A 372 3.64 10.02 4.92
CA LEU A 372 4.69 10.95 5.32
C LEU A 372 4.97 10.96 6.82
N GLN A 373 3.93 10.90 7.66
CA GLN A 373 4.09 10.90 9.13
C GLN A 373 4.85 9.69 9.61
N TYR A 374 4.62 8.52 8.99
CA TYR A 374 5.38 7.30 9.28
C TYR A 374 6.85 7.43 8.83
N TYR A 375 7.11 8.04 7.67
CA TYR A 375 8.48 8.28 7.20
C TYR A 375 9.23 9.27 8.10
N PHE A 376 8.55 10.31 8.60
CA PHE A 376 9.11 11.24 9.57
C PHE A 376 9.45 10.56 10.90
N GLU A 377 8.61 9.64 11.37
CA GLU A 377 8.91 8.83 12.55
C GLU A 377 10.21 8.03 12.34
N LEU A 378 10.38 7.38 11.19
CA LEU A 378 11.61 6.67 10.84
C LEU A 378 12.83 7.59 10.85
N ALA A 379 12.73 8.74 10.22
CA ALA A 379 13.85 9.67 10.11
C ALA A 379 14.21 10.28 11.48
N SER A 380 13.22 10.78 12.23
CA SER A 380 13.45 11.54 13.46
C SER A 380 13.75 10.65 14.67
N THR A 381 13.15 9.48 14.77
CA THR A 381 13.22 8.60 15.95
C THR A 381 14.24 7.48 15.76
N TYR A 382 14.35 6.94 14.53
CA TYR A 382 15.19 5.77 14.27
C TYR A 382 16.42 6.04 13.39
N GLY A 383 16.64 7.29 12.98
CA GLY A 383 17.85 7.71 12.27
C GLY A 383 17.95 7.16 10.82
N TYR A 384 16.80 6.94 10.16
CA TYR A 384 16.79 6.67 8.74
C TYR A 384 17.14 7.94 7.97
N THR A 385 17.94 7.80 6.94
CA THR A 385 18.15 8.88 5.97
C THR A 385 16.95 8.94 5.01
N TRP A 386 16.74 10.10 4.40
CA TRP A 386 15.73 10.20 3.33
C TRP A 386 16.03 9.25 2.16
N HIS A 387 17.31 8.97 1.89
CA HIS A 387 17.68 7.97 0.90
C HIS A 387 17.25 6.53 1.27
N ASP A 388 17.37 6.14 2.56
CA ASP A 388 16.82 4.85 3.03
C ASP A 388 15.30 4.79 2.77
N ILE A 389 14.60 5.90 3.05
CA ILE A 389 13.13 6.01 2.86
C ILE A 389 12.78 5.98 1.36
N ASP A 390 13.50 6.72 0.51
CA ASP A 390 13.28 6.72 -0.94
C ASP A 390 13.51 5.32 -1.54
N ARG A 391 14.49 4.57 -1.03
CA ARG A 391 14.68 3.17 -1.42
C ARG A 391 13.51 2.28 -1.02
N LEU A 392 12.97 2.44 0.17
CA LEU A 392 11.87 1.61 0.70
C LEU A 392 10.51 1.98 0.11
N ALA A 393 10.27 3.25 -0.17
CA ALA A 393 8.96 3.76 -0.54
C ALA A 393 8.81 4.13 -2.04
N SER A 394 9.91 4.15 -2.81
CA SER A 394 9.88 4.57 -4.21
C SER A 394 10.76 3.67 -5.09
N ILE A 395 12.06 3.55 -4.82
CA ILE A 395 13.02 2.88 -5.71
C ILE A 395 12.79 1.36 -5.76
N ASN A 396 12.73 0.70 -4.60
CA ASN A 396 12.55 -0.75 -4.56
C ASN A 396 11.14 -1.18 -5.01
N PRO A 397 10.03 -0.51 -4.57
CA PRO A 397 8.73 -0.85 -5.13
C PRO A 397 8.63 -0.55 -6.63
N ALA A 398 9.30 0.50 -7.18
CA ALA A 398 9.37 0.73 -8.62
C ALA A 398 10.03 -0.45 -9.35
N LYS A 399 11.19 -0.91 -8.86
CA LYS A 399 11.87 -2.09 -9.40
C LYS A 399 11.01 -3.35 -9.33
N HIS A 400 10.21 -3.48 -8.28
CA HIS A 400 9.31 -4.61 -8.12
C HIS A 400 8.16 -4.56 -9.13
N VAL A 401 7.40 -3.47 -9.16
CA VAL A 401 6.22 -3.36 -10.03
C VAL A 401 6.59 -3.34 -11.52
N SER A 402 7.75 -2.78 -11.91
CA SER A 402 8.23 -2.77 -13.29
C SER A 402 8.60 -4.15 -13.84
N GLN A 403 8.69 -5.19 -12.99
CA GLN A 403 8.84 -6.57 -13.47
C GLN A 403 7.53 -7.10 -14.10
N PHE A 404 6.40 -6.56 -13.70
CA PHE A 404 5.07 -7.04 -14.08
C PHE A 404 4.30 -6.07 -14.97
N PHE A 405 4.60 -4.76 -14.89
CA PHE A 405 3.88 -3.70 -15.59
C PHE A 405 4.83 -2.81 -16.37
N GLN A 406 4.41 -2.47 -17.59
CA GLN A 406 5.16 -1.54 -18.43
C GLN A 406 4.64 -0.12 -18.22
N PHE A 407 5.54 0.78 -17.89
CA PHE A 407 5.27 2.21 -17.81
C PHE A 407 5.79 2.91 -19.06
N PRO A 408 5.19 4.02 -19.51
CA PRO A 408 5.63 4.75 -20.70
C PRO A 408 7.02 5.37 -20.55
N LEU A 409 7.43 5.66 -19.32
CA LEU A 409 8.73 6.21 -18.94
C LEU A 409 9.25 5.48 -17.69
N GLU A 410 10.54 5.55 -17.45
CA GLU A 410 11.15 4.97 -16.25
C GLU A 410 10.61 5.62 -14.98
N ILE A 411 10.32 4.79 -13.97
CA ILE A 411 9.83 5.18 -12.64
C ILE A 411 10.86 4.83 -11.55
N GLY A 412 10.76 5.48 -10.39
CA GLY A 412 11.63 5.19 -9.24
C GLY A 412 13.03 5.76 -9.37
N THR A 413 13.22 6.73 -10.23
CA THR A 413 14.45 7.52 -10.36
C THR A 413 14.11 8.98 -10.58
N LEU A 414 14.92 9.90 -10.04
CA LEU A 414 14.75 11.35 -10.14
C LEU A 414 15.82 11.93 -11.06
N GLN A 415 15.56 11.79 -12.36
CA GLN A 415 16.46 12.26 -13.42
C GLN A 415 15.64 12.89 -14.56
N SER A 416 16.26 13.80 -15.32
CA SER A 416 15.63 14.30 -16.54
C SER A 416 15.37 13.17 -17.53
N GLY A 417 14.18 13.16 -18.11
CA GLY A 417 13.75 12.15 -19.07
C GLY A 417 12.92 11.00 -18.46
N THR A 418 12.81 10.91 -17.13
CA THR A 418 12.00 9.90 -16.45
C THR A 418 10.58 10.37 -16.22
N MET A 419 9.71 9.47 -15.71
CA MET A 419 8.33 9.84 -15.37
C MET A 419 8.33 10.88 -14.25
N ALA A 420 7.64 12.00 -14.44
CA ALA A 420 7.52 13.06 -13.46
C ALA A 420 6.55 12.67 -12.34
N ASN A 421 7.00 11.80 -11.43
CA ASN A 421 6.31 11.37 -10.22
C ASN A 421 7.07 11.88 -9.00
N LEU A 422 6.49 12.84 -8.27
CA LEU A 422 7.17 13.52 -7.17
C LEU A 422 6.27 13.63 -5.93
N ALA A 423 6.88 13.53 -4.76
CA ALA A 423 6.32 13.93 -3.48
C ALA A 423 7.04 15.20 -3.00
N ILE A 424 6.29 16.30 -2.85
CA ILE A 424 6.82 17.59 -2.40
C ILE A 424 6.21 17.88 -1.03
N PHE A 425 7.05 17.99 0.00
CA PHE A 425 6.60 18.12 1.37
C PHE A 425 7.49 19.10 2.17
N ASP A 426 6.93 19.64 3.26
CA ASP A 426 7.63 20.48 4.21
C ASP A 426 7.92 19.70 5.50
N GLU A 427 9.20 19.44 5.77
CA GLU A 427 9.65 18.68 6.92
C GLU A 427 9.37 19.39 8.25
N ALA A 428 9.53 20.71 8.30
CA ALA A 428 9.37 21.48 9.52
C ALA A 428 7.91 21.77 9.87
N ALA A 429 6.99 21.61 8.91
CA ALA A 429 5.58 21.88 9.14
C ALA A 429 4.98 20.90 10.14
N GLY A 430 4.36 21.42 11.20
CA GLY A 430 3.57 20.61 12.11
C GLY A 430 2.35 20.00 11.40
N TYR A 431 2.07 18.76 11.70
CA TYR A 431 0.89 18.05 11.20
C TYR A 431 -0.08 17.74 12.35
N ARG A 432 -1.36 18.00 12.13
CA ARG A 432 -2.43 17.64 13.06
C ARG A 432 -3.57 16.99 12.32
N VAL A 433 -3.97 15.84 12.78
CA VAL A 433 -5.14 15.15 12.24
C VAL A 433 -6.40 15.96 12.55
N ASN A 434 -7.13 16.30 11.49
CA ASN A 434 -8.47 16.90 11.57
C ASN A 434 -9.41 16.04 10.72
N GLU A 435 -10.10 15.12 11.37
CA GLU A 435 -10.97 14.15 10.68
C GLU A 435 -12.07 14.84 9.86
N ALA A 436 -12.69 15.90 10.37
CA ALA A 436 -13.74 16.61 9.64
C ALA A 436 -13.22 17.25 8.35
N LYS A 437 -11.99 17.80 8.38
CA LYS A 437 -11.34 18.34 7.19
C LYS A 437 -10.98 17.23 6.21
N LEU A 438 -10.40 16.13 6.70
CA LEU A 438 -10.00 14.98 5.87
C LEU A 438 -11.22 14.29 5.24
N THR A 439 -12.34 14.16 5.96
CA THR A 439 -13.62 13.67 5.40
C THR A 439 -14.02 14.44 4.14
N GLN A 440 -13.90 15.77 4.17
CA GLN A 440 -14.22 16.62 3.01
C GLN A 440 -13.17 16.54 1.91
N GLU A 441 -11.88 16.59 2.26
CA GLU A 441 -10.78 16.55 1.30
C GLU A 441 -10.68 15.21 0.57
N LEU A 442 -10.98 14.12 1.25
CA LEU A 442 -10.92 12.76 0.70
C LEU A 442 -12.27 12.29 0.13
N GLU A 443 -13.29 13.12 0.19
CA GLU A 443 -14.66 12.77 -0.26
C GLU A 443 -15.16 11.45 0.35
N ASP A 444 -14.83 11.21 1.63
CA ASP A 444 -15.13 9.96 2.34
C ASP A 444 -15.93 10.21 3.62
N PRO A 445 -17.25 10.03 3.59
CA PRO A 445 -18.12 10.30 4.75
C PRO A 445 -17.88 9.35 5.94
N GLU A 446 -17.32 8.17 5.70
CA GLU A 446 -16.99 7.17 6.71
C GLU A 446 -15.54 7.29 7.21
N TYR A 447 -14.86 8.40 6.86
CA TYR A 447 -13.46 8.59 7.19
C TYR A 447 -13.20 8.58 8.70
N HIS A 448 -12.17 7.85 9.10
CA HIS A 448 -11.57 7.88 10.43
C HIS A 448 -10.07 7.63 10.30
N SER A 449 -9.29 8.38 11.04
CA SER A 449 -7.83 8.39 10.89
C SER A 449 -7.16 7.34 11.76
N ALA A 450 -6.18 6.64 11.19
CA ALA A 450 -5.25 5.78 11.93
C ALA A 450 -4.43 6.53 13.00
N LEU A 451 -4.19 7.82 12.78
CA LEU A 451 -3.43 8.70 13.68
C LEU A 451 -4.32 9.65 14.49
N LYS A 452 -5.60 9.33 14.68
CA LYS A 452 -6.52 10.12 15.50
C LYS A 452 -5.98 10.33 16.91
N GLY A 453 -5.96 11.59 17.35
CA GLY A 453 -5.50 11.95 18.70
C GLY A 453 -4.00 12.04 18.87
N GLU A 454 -3.20 11.60 17.90
CA GLU A 454 -1.74 11.72 17.97
C GLU A 454 -1.30 13.19 17.91
N ALA A 455 -0.33 13.54 18.75
CA ALA A 455 0.23 14.88 18.88
C ALA A 455 1.70 14.90 18.45
N GLY A 456 2.18 16.09 18.08
CA GLY A 456 3.59 16.29 17.72
C GLY A 456 3.99 15.71 16.36
N LEU A 457 3.02 15.30 15.55
CA LEU A 457 3.27 14.83 14.19
C LEU A 457 3.87 15.96 13.33
N ARG A 458 4.78 15.59 12.45
CA ARG A 458 5.47 16.52 11.53
C ARG A 458 5.31 16.07 10.10
N GLY A 459 5.70 16.97 9.19
CA GLY A 459 5.68 16.74 7.77
C GLY A 459 4.31 16.99 7.14
N GLN A 460 4.26 17.98 6.28
CA GLN A 460 3.06 18.30 5.51
C GLN A 460 3.33 18.11 4.04
N SER A 461 2.53 17.27 3.38
CA SER A 461 2.51 17.24 1.92
C SER A 461 2.03 18.58 1.37
N LEU A 462 2.78 19.12 0.42
CA LEU A 462 2.47 20.38 -0.27
C LEU A 462 1.88 20.09 -1.65
N PHE A 463 2.59 19.28 -2.44
CA PHE A 463 2.18 18.88 -3.78
C PHE A 463 2.52 17.42 -4.00
N THR A 464 1.70 16.76 -4.82
CA THR A 464 2.01 15.45 -5.39
C THR A 464 1.94 15.55 -6.90
N VAL A 465 2.97 15.08 -7.59
CA VAL A 465 3.04 15.11 -9.05
C VAL A 465 2.92 13.70 -9.57
N VAL A 466 1.97 13.46 -10.45
CA VAL A 466 1.70 12.15 -11.05
C VAL A 466 1.76 12.29 -12.56
N ASN A 467 2.76 11.67 -13.18
CA ASN A 467 3.01 11.78 -14.63
C ASN A 467 2.95 13.24 -15.13
N GLY A 468 3.65 14.12 -14.42
CA GLY A 468 3.72 15.55 -14.71
C GLY A 468 2.49 16.36 -14.29
N LYS A 469 1.37 15.73 -13.95
CA LYS A 469 0.19 16.40 -13.43
C LYS A 469 0.39 16.78 -11.97
N VAL A 470 0.29 18.07 -11.66
CA VAL A 470 0.55 18.63 -10.33
C VAL A 470 -0.75 18.74 -9.54
N TYR A 471 -0.77 18.18 -8.33
CA TYR A 471 -1.87 18.29 -7.38
C TYR A 471 -1.43 19.12 -6.17
N ASP A 472 -2.13 20.22 -5.88
CA ASP A 472 -2.02 20.92 -4.60
C ASP A 472 -2.78 20.13 -3.54
N VAL A 473 -2.04 19.54 -2.58
CA VAL A 473 -2.60 18.68 -1.55
C VAL A 473 -2.54 19.31 -0.15
N LYS A 474 -2.04 20.54 -0.06
CA LYS A 474 -1.88 21.25 1.22
C LYS A 474 -3.22 21.64 1.84
N SER A 475 -4.12 22.18 1.05
CA SER A 475 -5.41 22.74 1.52
C SER A 475 -6.60 21.97 0.96
N LYS A 476 -6.67 21.83 -0.33
CA LYS A 476 -7.69 21.07 -1.05
C LYS A 476 -6.98 20.36 -2.20
N ILE A 477 -7.30 19.08 -2.40
CA ILE A 477 -6.65 18.30 -3.45
C ILE A 477 -7.23 18.72 -4.80
N THR A 478 -6.48 19.56 -5.52
CA THR A 478 -6.85 20.07 -6.85
C THR A 478 -5.70 19.91 -7.83
N ALA A 479 -6.02 19.55 -9.07
CA ALA A 479 -5.05 19.56 -10.15
C ALA A 479 -4.76 21.01 -10.58
N LEU A 480 -3.49 21.31 -10.87
CA LEU A 480 -3.03 22.62 -11.30
C LEU A 480 -2.74 22.67 -12.82
N ASN A 481 -2.58 21.54 -13.50
CA ASN A 481 -2.29 21.42 -14.92
C ASN A 481 -2.91 20.17 -15.57
#